data_779f9f1df7afee8c55e7f66528c4dc73
#
_entry.id   779f9f1df7afee8c55e7f66528c4dc73
#
_cell.length_a   1.000
_cell.length_b   1.000
_cell.length_c   1.000
_cell.angle_alpha   90.00
_cell.angle_beta   90.00
_cell.angle_gamma   90.00
#
_symmetry.space_group_name_H-M   'P 1'
#
loop_
_entity.id
_entity.type
_entity.pdbx_description
1 polymer ?
#
loop_
_entity_poly.entity_id
_entity_poly.type
_entity_poly.pdbx_seq_one_letter_code
_entity_poly.pdbx_strand_id
1 'polypeptide(L)'
;MHNSSATDVLENSPSSAANETLEDYTLRYAPHSFRRWSPKVVAITALGGIAYLADFSIGASIGMAYGTTNAVFSILFAALIIFLTGIPLAYYAARYNIDLDLITRGAGFGYFGSVLTSIIFASFTFIFFALEGSIMAQGLLLGLGIPLWAGYLVSTVLVIPLVIYGMKALTKLQVWTTPIWLILMIGPVAYLIYQEPDLISQFAAYGGNEGFAVLDMAAIMLGAGICLSLIMQIGEQIDYLRFMPAKTKENSKSWWIAVISAGPGWVILGAIKQIIGAFLGFYLLTKIPGVNSTEPVQQFNAAFHDMLPGWLALSLAVILVVISQIKINVTNAYSGSLAWTSAYTRITKHYPGRIIFVMVNLAIALALMEGNMFAVLGKILGFYSNFAIAWVVVVATDIAINKYVLKLSPKEPEYRRDMLYNINPVGMVSFLVAAGLSIAAFFGLLGEFLAPYSPLIALLVAFILTPLMGLLTKGKYYIKNTNDGLKEARYDTEGTPVATVYHCVACNENYERPDVMYSHRHSGVICSLCKTMEK
;
A
#
# COMPACT_ATOMS: atom_id res chain seq x y z
N MET A 1 -33.52 18.33 39.56
CA MET A 1 -32.30 18.04 40.33
C MET A 1 -32.05 16.57 40.33
N HIS A 2 -31.28 16.04 39.41
CA HIS A 2 -30.57 14.79 39.58
C HIS A 2 -29.31 14.92 38.73
N ASN A 3 -28.20 15.26 39.42
CA ASN A 3 -26.84 15.14 38.96
C ASN A 3 -26.49 13.66 38.94
N SER A 4 -26.35 13.07 37.76
CA SER A 4 -25.56 11.87 37.61
C SER A 4 -24.30 12.21 36.83
N SER A 5 -23.22 12.36 37.55
CA SER A 5 -21.85 12.46 37.06
C SER A 5 -21.48 11.10 36.42
N ALA A 6 -21.57 11.00 35.10
CA ALA A 6 -21.05 9.87 34.36
C ALA A 6 -19.53 10.04 34.18
N THR A 7 -18.79 9.77 35.22
CA THR A 7 -17.34 9.55 35.16
C THR A 7 -17.03 8.24 35.89
N ASP A 8 -17.38 7.11 35.27
CA ASP A 8 -16.73 5.86 35.61
C ASP A 8 -15.46 5.73 34.77
N VAL A 9 -14.37 6.29 35.29
CA VAL A 9 -13.01 6.00 34.85
C VAL A 9 -12.67 4.63 35.42
N LEU A 10 -12.83 3.58 34.62
CA LEU A 10 -12.38 2.25 35.01
C LEU A 10 -10.90 2.12 34.73
N GLU A 11 -10.08 2.13 35.79
CA GLU A 11 -8.69 1.68 35.77
C GLU A 11 -8.65 0.19 35.37
N ASN A 12 -7.94 -0.08 34.26
CA ASN A 12 -7.40 -1.38 33.87
C ASN A 12 -8.25 -2.63 34.11
N SER A 13 -9.21 -2.90 33.22
CA SER A 13 -9.61 -4.28 32.97
C SER A 13 -9.05 -4.74 31.62
N PRO A 14 -8.37 -5.90 31.55
CA PRO A 14 -7.84 -6.41 30.29
C PRO A 14 -9.00 -6.75 29.36
N SER A 15 -8.99 -6.19 28.15
CA SER A 15 -9.81 -6.68 27.04
C SER A 15 -9.61 -8.18 26.93
N SER A 16 -10.67 -8.96 26.79
CA SER A 16 -10.60 -10.43 26.84
C SER A 16 -9.53 -10.97 25.88
N ALA A 17 -8.61 -11.77 26.37
CA ALA A 17 -7.46 -12.33 25.64
C ALA A 17 -7.85 -13.10 24.36
N ALA A 18 -9.11 -13.49 24.20
CA ALA A 18 -9.63 -14.17 23.03
C ALA A 18 -9.77 -13.24 21.80
N ASN A 19 -10.01 -11.92 21.98
CA ASN A 19 -10.12 -10.95 20.89
C ASN A 19 -8.76 -10.39 20.44
N GLU A 20 -7.71 -10.56 21.20
CA GLU A 20 -6.37 -10.07 20.85
C GLU A 20 -5.63 -10.95 19.82
N THR A 21 -6.05 -12.20 19.62
CA THR A 21 -5.44 -13.13 18.67
C THR A 21 -5.87 -12.92 17.23
N LEU A 22 -7.09 -12.41 17.03
CA LEU A 22 -7.64 -12.08 15.73
C LEU A 22 -7.76 -10.58 15.60
N GLU A 23 -6.61 -9.91 15.39
CA GLU A 23 -6.56 -8.46 15.22
C GLU A 23 -7.51 -8.01 14.10
N ASP A 24 -8.43 -7.11 14.42
CA ASP A 24 -9.44 -6.58 13.52
C ASP A 24 -9.76 -5.11 13.84
N TYR A 25 -8.78 -4.23 13.59
CA TYR A 25 -8.94 -2.79 13.73
C TYR A 25 -9.38 -2.11 12.42
N THR A 26 -10.20 -2.79 11.65
CA THR A 26 -10.88 -2.24 10.48
C THR A 26 -11.91 -1.21 10.95
N LEU A 27 -12.01 -0.07 10.31
CA LEU A 27 -12.93 1.02 10.67
C LEU A 27 -12.60 1.76 11.98
N ARG A 28 -11.50 1.40 12.64
CA ARG A 28 -11.12 1.93 13.95
C ARG A 28 -9.65 2.36 13.99
N TYR A 29 -9.35 3.24 14.89
CA TYR A 29 -8.02 3.60 15.30
C TYR A 29 -7.32 2.42 16.02
N ALA A 30 -6.00 2.27 15.85
CA ALA A 30 -5.22 1.24 16.53
C ALA A 30 -4.98 1.66 18.00
N PRO A 31 -5.56 0.95 19.00
CA PRO A 31 -5.51 1.38 20.38
C PRO A 31 -4.10 1.28 20.97
N HIS A 32 -3.83 2.09 22.01
CA HIS A 32 -2.54 2.12 22.68
C HIS A 32 -2.13 0.75 23.23
N SER A 33 -3.09 -0.03 23.74
CA SER A 33 -2.87 -1.38 24.26
C SER A 33 -2.29 -2.35 23.22
N PHE A 34 -2.53 -2.11 21.92
CA PHE A 34 -2.04 -2.95 20.84
C PHE A 34 -0.72 -2.46 20.22
N ARG A 35 -0.29 -1.22 20.48
CA ARG A 35 0.95 -0.62 19.95
C ARG A 35 2.18 -1.01 20.76
N ARG A 36 2.50 -2.31 20.81
CA ARG A 36 3.52 -2.93 21.67
C ARG A 36 4.91 -2.99 21.05
N TRP A 37 5.02 -2.69 19.75
CA TRP A 37 6.28 -2.80 19.00
C TRP A 37 7.09 -1.51 19.05
N SER A 38 8.42 -1.65 19.11
CA SER A 38 9.30 -0.49 18.97
C SER A 38 9.25 0.07 17.53
N PRO A 39 9.61 1.35 17.30
CA PRO A 39 9.66 1.92 15.95
C PRO A 39 10.49 1.08 14.98
N LYS A 40 11.62 0.53 15.46
CA LYS A 40 12.48 -0.34 14.65
C LYS A 40 11.78 -1.62 14.19
N VAL A 41 11.03 -2.28 15.06
CA VAL A 41 10.31 -3.51 14.72
C VAL A 41 9.20 -3.21 13.71
N VAL A 42 8.43 -2.14 13.91
CA VAL A 42 7.40 -1.73 12.94
C VAL A 42 8.02 -1.46 11.58
N ALA A 43 9.13 -0.71 11.52
CA ALA A 43 9.81 -0.41 10.27
C ALA A 43 10.35 -1.66 9.57
N ILE A 44 11.00 -2.58 10.28
CA ILE A 44 11.51 -3.82 9.70
C ILE A 44 10.34 -4.70 9.18
N THR A 45 9.22 -4.72 9.90
CA THR A 45 8.03 -5.47 9.48
C THR A 45 7.46 -4.90 8.18
N ALA A 46 7.26 -3.59 8.12
CA ALA A 46 6.77 -2.90 6.92
C ALA A 46 7.72 -3.07 5.73
N LEU A 47 9.02 -2.86 5.93
CA LEU A 47 10.04 -3.06 4.89
C LEU A 47 10.20 -4.54 4.50
N GLY A 48 9.88 -5.47 5.38
CA GLY A 48 9.84 -6.89 5.05
C GLY A 48 8.79 -7.22 3.98
N GLY A 49 7.66 -6.52 3.96
CA GLY A 49 6.62 -6.67 2.94
C GLY A 49 7.08 -6.30 1.53
N ILE A 50 8.10 -5.44 1.37
CA ILE A 50 8.63 -5.06 0.06
C ILE A 50 9.63 -6.06 -0.55
N ALA A 51 9.69 -7.26 0.00
CA ALA A 51 10.55 -8.33 -0.53
C ALA A 51 10.08 -8.90 -1.88
N TYR A 52 8.96 -8.45 -2.40
CA TYR A 52 8.35 -8.93 -3.64
C TYR A 52 9.28 -8.82 -4.87
N LEU A 53 9.05 -9.72 -5.83
CA LEU A 53 9.90 -9.83 -7.02
C LEU A 53 9.28 -9.18 -8.27
N ALA A 54 8.05 -8.67 -8.20
CA ALA A 54 7.45 -7.94 -9.32
C ALA A 54 8.29 -6.73 -9.76
N ASP A 55 9.04 -6.09 -8.86
CA ASP A 55 9.97 -5.02 -9.23
C ASP A 55 10.99 -5.46 -10.27
N PHE A 56 11.49 -6.70 -10.17
CA PHE A 56 12.42 -7.24 -11.15
C PHE A 56 11.76 -7.47 -12.51
N SER A 57 10.51 -7.96 -12.52
CA SER A 57 9.70 -8.11 -13.74
C SER A 57 9.39 -6.75 -14.37
N ILE A 58 8.97 -5.77 -13.58
CA ILE A 58 8.66 -4.40 -14.02
C ILE A 58 9.91 -3.75 -14.62
N GLY A 59 11.02 -3.79 -13.89
CA GLY A 59 12.27 -3.22 -14.35
C GLY A 59 12.77 -3.86 -15.66
N ALA A 60 12.73 -5.20 -15.75
CA ALA A 60 13.09 -5.90 -16.97
C ALA A 60 12.18 -5.52 -18.14
N SER A 61 10.85 -5.49 -17.92
CA SER A 61 9.88 -5.12 -18.96
C SER A 61 10.15 -3.72 -19.52
N ILE A 62 10.38 -2.74 -18.65
CA ILE A 62 10.66 -1.35 -19.05
C ILE A 62 12.04 -1.25 -19.71
N GLY A 63 13.05 -1.90 -19.13
CA GLY A 63 14.42 -1.90 -19.66
C GLY A 63 14.51 -2.51 -21.05
N MET A 64 13.84 -3.65 -21.27
CA MET A 64 13.82 -4.31 -22.56
C MET A 64 13.03 -3.51 -23.60
N ALA A 65 11.90 -2.93 -23.24
CA ALA A 65 11.10 -2.13 -24.17
C ALA A 65 11.78 -0.83 -24.56
N TYR A 66 12.18 -0.02 -23.59
CA TYR A 66 12.54 1.39 -23.81
C TYR A 66 14.05 1.70 -23.72
N GLY A 67 14.87 0.69 -23.41
CA GLY A 67 16.30 0.86 -23.19
C GLY A 67 16.66 1.34 -21.79
N THR A 68 17.91 1.15 -21.41
CA THR A 68 18.41 1.38 -20.05
C THR A 68 18.22 2.82 -19.59
N THR A 69 18.60 3.79 -20.41
CA THR A 69 18.52 5.21 -20.03
C THR A 69 17.09 5.63 -19.74
N ASN A 70 16.16 5.34 -20.66
CA ASN A 70 14.73 5.68 -20.48
C ASN A 70 14.12 4.93 -19.29
N ALA A 71 14.46 3.66 -19.09
CA ALA A 71 14.00 2.87 -17.94
C ALA A 71 14.47 3.46 -16.61
N VAL A 72 15.74 3.81 -16.48
CA VAL A 72 16.29 4.41 -15.25
C VAL A 72 15.61 5.75 -14.94
N PHE A 73 15.43 6.63 -15.94
CA PHE A 73 14.70 7.89 -15.74
C PHE A 73 13.23 7.65 -15.37
N SER A 74 12.53 6.67 -15.97
CA SER A 74 11.18 6.27 -15.62
C SER A 74 11.08 5.86 -14.16
N ILE A 75 11.98 4.98 -13.72
CA ILE A 75 12.01 4.43 -12.35
C ILE A 75 12.30 5.56 -11.34
N LEU A 76 13.29 6.41 -11.61
CA LEU A 76 13.65 7.50 -10.70
C LEU A 76 12.57 8.57 -10.61
N PHE A 77 11.92 8.92 -11.73
CA PHE A 77 10.78 9.84 -11.73
C PHE A 77 9.62 9.29 -10.91
N ALA A 78 9.23 8.03 -11.15
CA ALA A 78 8.16 7.39 -10.38
C ALA A 78 8.52 7.29 -8.89
N ALA A 79 9.75 6.90 -8.56
CA ALA A 79 10.22 6.82 -7.19
C ALA A 79 10.15 8.18 -6.46
N LEU A 80 10.51 9.27 -7.13
CA LEU A 80 10.41 10.62 -6.57
C LEU A 80 8.95 10.97 -6.23
N ILE A 81 8.02 10.72 -7.14
CA ILE A 81 6.59 11.02 -6.93
C ILE A 81 6.02 10.17 -5.79
N ILE A 82 6.31 8.86 -5.77
CA ILE A 82 5.88 7.96 -4.70
C ILE A 82 6.45 8.38 -3.35
N PHE A 83 7.74 8.76 -3.32
CA PHE A 83 8.38 9.22 -2.09
C PHE A 83 7.71 10.48 -1.55
N LEU A 84 7.55 11.51 -2.38
CA LEU A 84 6.98 12.79 -1.96
C LEU A 84 5.52 12.65 -1.50
N THR A 85 4.70 11.90 -2.22
CA THR A 85 3.29 11.66 -1.86
C THR A 85 3.15 10.77 -0.64
N GLY A 86 4.09 9.85 -0.41
CA GLY A 86 4.11 8.96 0.74
C GLY A 86 4.39 9.66 2.09
N ILE A 87 5.13 10.79 2.10
CA ILE A 87 5.50 11.50 3.35
C ILE A 87 4.27 11.88 4.18
N PRO A 88 3.29 12.66 3.68
CA PRO A 88 2.15 13.07 4.49
C PRO A 88 1.28 11.90 4.95
N LEU A 89 1.11 10.86 4.11
CA LEU A 89 0.32 9.69 4.45
C LEU A 89 0.98 8.87 5.58
N ALA A 90 2.28 8.58 5.45
CA ALA A 90 3.03 7.84 6.47
C ALA A 90 3.08 8.59 7.81
N TYR A 91 3.25 9.92 7.76
CA TYR A 91 3.19 10.75 8.95
C TYR A 91 1.84 10.65 9.66
N TYR A 92 0.72 10.73 8.90
CA TYR A 92 -0.63 10.63 9.44
C TYR A 92 -0.89 9.27 10.08
N ALA A 93 -0.53 8.20 9.38
CA ALA A 93 -0.69 6.83 9.89
C ALA A 93 0.05 6.63 11.22
N ALA A 94 1.32 7.02 11.28
CA ALA A 94 2.16 6.85 12.46
C ALA A 94 1.80 7.81 13.61
N ARG A 95 1.36 9.03 13.29
CA ARG A 95 1.03 10.05 14.30
C ARG A 95 -0.32 9.82 14.95
N TYR A 96 -1.32 9.43 14.13
CA TYR A 96 -2.70 9.31 14.57
C TYR A 96 -3.19 7.86 14.67
N ASN A 97 -2.33 6.88 14.35
CA ASN A 97 -2.57 5.44 14.46
C ASN A 97 -3.82 4.97 13.70
N ILE A 98 -3.97 5.43 12.47
CA ILE A 98 -5.10 5.16 11.58
C ILE A 98 -4.62 4.59 10.23
N ASP A 99 -5.45 3.78 9.60
CA ASP A 99 -5.21 3.21 8.29
C ASP A 99 -5.51 4.19 7.13
N LEU A 100 -5.22 3.75 5.91
CA LEU A 100 -5.40 4.57 4.72
C LEU A 100 -6.86 4.96 4.48
N ASP A 101 -7.83 4.07 4.79
CA ASP A 101 -9.24 4.36 4.62
C ASP A 101 -9.70 5.47 5.58
N LEU A 102 -9.30 5.39 6.86
CA LEU A 102 -9.60 6.44 7.85
C LEU A 102 -8.94 7.77 7.49
N ILE A 103 -7.71 7.74 6.98
CA ILE A 103 -7.02 8.94 6.48
C ILE A 103 -7.82 9.56 5.34
N THR A 104 -8.20 8.77 4.36
CA THR A 104 -8.90 9.23 3.13
C THR A 104 -10.26 9.87 3.44
N ARG A 105 -11.01 9.33 4.43
CA ARG A 105 -12.30 9.93 4.86
C ARG A 105 -12.13 11.41 5.21
N GLY A 106 -11.15 11.72 6.04
CA GLY A 106 -10.87 13.07 6.51
C GLY A 106 -10.03 13.90 5.54
N ALA A 107 -9.43 13.30 4.52
CA ALA A 107 -8.59 13.96 3.52
C ALA A 107 -9.35 14.20 2.21
N GLY A 108 -10.46 14.91 2.30
CA GLY A 108 -11.17 15.46 1.13
C GLY A 108 -12.21 14.55 0.48
N PHE A 109 -12.42 13.28 0.92
CA PHE A 109 -13.41 12.37 0.30
C PHE A 109 -14.74 12.31 1.04
N GLY A 110 -14.73 12.44 2.36
CA GLY A 110 -15.92 12.28 3.19
C GLY A 110 -16.20 10.82 3.52
N TYR A 111 -17.25 10.60 4.33
CA TYR A 111 -17.51 9.29 4.91
C TYR A 111 -17.86 8.21 3.87
N PHE A 112 -18.77 8.49 2.94
CA PHE A 112 -19.14 7.56 1.86
C PHE A 112 -18.32 7.74 0.60
N GLY A 113 -17.79 8.94 0.33
CA GLY A 113 -16.89 9.15 -0.80
C GLY A 113 -15.65 8.27 -0.75
N SER A 114 -15.11 8.03 0.44
CA SER A 114 -13.97 7.13 0.62
C SER A 114 -14.30 5.64 0.46
N VAL A 115 -15.56 5.24 0.30
CA VAL A 115 -15.89 3.86 -0.09
C VAL A 115 -15.33 3.52 -1.47
N LEU A 116 -15.41 4.47 -2.40
CA LEU A 116 -14.81 4.31 -3.73
C LEU A 116 -13.32 4.04 -3.64
N THR A 117 -12.61 4.81 -2.80
CA THR A 117 -11.17 4.64 -2.62
C THR A 117 -10.80 3.34 -1.91
N SER A 118 -11.62 2.86 -0.98
CA SER A 118 -11.44 1.52 -0.38
C SER A 118 -11.55 0.40 -1.41
N ILE A 119 -12.51 0.50 -2.36
CA ILE A 119 -12.64 -0.48 -3.46
C ILE A 119 -11.44 -0.41 -4.40
N ILE A 120 -10.94 0.79 -4.71
CA ILE A 120 -9.74 0.97 -5.53
C ILE A 120 -8.52 0.36 -4.82
N PHE A 121 -8.35 0.57 -3.51
CA PHE A 121 -7.26 -0.04 -2.77
C PHE A 121 -7.39 -1.57 -2.67
N ALA A 122 -8.58 -2.09 -2.46
CA ALA A 122 -8.82 -3.53 -2.51
C ALA A 122 -8.46 -4.11 -3.88
N SER A 123 -8.77 -3.40 -4.98
CA SER A 123 -8.39 -3.85 -6.33
C SER A 123 -6.87 -3.87 -6.54
N PHE A 124 -6.13 -2.92 -5.97
CA PHE A 124 -4.67 -2.98 -5.93
C PHE A 124 -4.19 -4.29 -5.30
N THR A 125 -4.70 -4.62 -4.12
CA THR A 125 -4.22 -5.78 -3.36
C THR A 125 -4.46 -7.10 -4.08
N PHE A 126 -5.60 -7.33 -4.71
CA PHE A 126 -5.82 -8.58 -5.44
C PHE A 126 -5.11 -8.63 -6.81
N ILE A 127 -4.92 -7.49 -7.50
CA ILE A 127 -4.12 -7.42 -8.73
C ILE A 127 -2.66 -7.77 -8.42
N PHE A 128 -2.08 -7.14 -7.40
CA PHE A 128 -0.70 -7.42 -7.02
C PHE A 128 -0.53 -8.80 -6.39
N PHE A 129 -1.51 -9.28 -5.60
CA PHE A 129 -1.51 -10.68 -5.16
C PHE A 129 -1.45 -11.66 -6.34
N ALA A 130 -2.25 -11.42 -7.38
CA ALA A 130 -2.27 -12.28 -8.56
C ALA A 130 -0.95 -12.22 -9.33
N LEU A 131 -0.34 -11.04 -9.46
CA LEU A 131 0.97 -10.87 -10.05
C LEU A 131 2.05 -11.67 -9.30
N GLU A 132 2.14 -11.46 -7.99
CA GLU A 132 3.14 -12.12 -7.15
C GLU A 132 2.87 -13.62 -7.01
N GLY A 133 1.60 -14.02 -6.95
CA GLY A 133 1.21 -15.44 -6.99
C GLY A 133 1.60 -16.13 -8.29
N SER A 134 1.52 -15.42 -9.42
CA SER A 134 1.97 -15.93 -10.72
C SER A 134 3.48 -16.13 -10.76
N ILE A 135 4.26 -15.19 -10.22
CA ILE A 135 5.72 -15.33 -10.08
C ILE A 135 6.08 -16.53 -9.20
N MET A 136 5.34 -16.74 -8.10
CA MET A 136 5.53 -17.92 -7.26
C MET A 136 5.26 -19.22 -8.02
N ALA A 137 4.16 -19.27 -8.78
CA ALA A 137 3.80 -20.45 -9.59
C ALA A 137 4.83 -20.74 -10.68
N GLN A 138 5.41 -19.72 -11.32
CA GLN A 138 6.53 -19.87 -12.27
C GLN A 138 7.76 -20.51 -11.58
N GLY A 139 8.07 -20.09 -10.35
CA GLY A 139 9.13 -20.70 -9.55
C GLY A 139 8.85 -22.16 -9.22
N LEU A 140 7.62 -22.50 -8.83
CA LEU A 140 7.20 -23.87 -8.53
C LEU A 140 7.20 -24.76 -9.80
N LEU A 141 6.82 -24.21 -10.95
CA LEU A 141 6.89 -24.91 -12.22
C LEU A 141 8.35 -25.23 -12.59
N LEU A 142 9.23 -24.23 -12.54
CA LEU A 142 10.62 -24.39 -12.95
C LEU A 142 11.38 -25.35 -12.02
N GLY A 143 11.16 -25.25 -10.69
CA GLY A 143 11.92 -26.02 -9.69
C GLY A 143 11.34 -27.38 -9.35
N LEU A 144 10.01 -27.52 -9.35
CA LEU A 144 9.33 -28.73 -8.87
C LEU A 144 8.45 -29.39 -9.96
N GLY A 145 8.36 -28.80 -11.16
CA GLY A 145 7.48 -29.31 -12.24
C GLY A 145 5.99 -29.19 -11.94
N ILE A 146 5.59 -28.36 -10.95
CA ILE A 146 4.18 -28.15 -10.62
C ILE A 146 3.54 -27.30 -11.72
N PRO A 147 2.46 -27.77 -12.39
CA PRO A 147 1.82 -26.99 -13.45
C PRO A 147 1.24 -25.67 -12.92
N LEU A 148 1.21 -24.62 -13.77
CA LEU A 148 0.87 -23.25 -13.33
C LEU A 148 -0.45 -23.18 -12.56
N TRP A 149 -1.52 -23.84 -13.05
CA TRP A 149 -2.82 -23.83 -12.36
C TRP A 149 -2.73 -24.35 -10.91
N ALA A 150 -1.95 -25.41 -10.68
CA ALA A 150 -1.74 -25.93 -9.33
C ALA A 150 -0.81 -25.02 -8.52
N GLY A 151 0.19 -24.40 -9.16
CA GLY A 151 1.04 -23.38 -8.56
C GLY A 151 0.24 -22.15 -8.10
N TYR A 152 -0.75 -21.69 -8.87
CA TYR A 152 -1.66 -20.59 -8.48
C TYR A 152 -2.48 -20.96 -7.24
N LEU A 153 -3.02 -22.18 -7.20
CA LEU A 153 -3.75 -22.68 -6.04
C LEU A 153 -2.86 -22.77 -4.80
N VAL A 154 -1.65 -23.33 -4.94
CA VAL A 154 -0.69 -23.44 -3.83
C VAL A 154 -0.30 -22.06 -3.30
N SER A 155 0.03 -21.10 -4.18
CA SER A 155 0.40 -19.75 -3.78
C SER A 155 -0.74 -19.01 -3.06
N THR A 156 -2.00 -19.31 -3.41
CA THR A 156 -3.17 -18.73 -2.78
C THR A 156 -3.45 -19.34 -1.41
N VAL A 157 -3.43 -20.67 -1.30
CA VAL A 157 -3.80 -21.37 -0.05
C VAL A 157 -2.75 -21.20 1.03
N LEU A 158 -1.46 -21.15 0.66
CA LEU A 158 -0.34 -21.09 1.59
C LEU A 158 -0.35 -19.85 2.49
N VAL A 159 -0.91 -18.74 2.03
CA VAL A 159 -0.95 -17.48 2.80
C VAL A 159 -2.11 -17.41 3.78
N ILE A 160 -3.18 -18.20 3.60
CA ILE A 160 -4.41 -18.12 4.40
C ILE A 160 -4.12 -18.22 5.92
N PRO A 161 -3.43 -19.23 6.43
CA PRO A 161 -3.19 -19.35 7.87
C PRO A 161 -2.39 -18.16 8.43
N LEU A 162 -1.44 -17.62 7.67
CA LEU A 162 -0.61 -16.49 8.09
C LEU A 162 -1.44 -15.20 8.20
N VAL A 163 -2.36 -14.98 7.26
CA VAL A 163 -3.22 -13.78 7.24
C VAL A 163 -4.28 -13.82 8.35
N ILE A 164 -4.82 -15.01 8.67
CA ILE A 164 -5.81 -15.16 9.75
C ILE A 164 -5.26 -14.68 11.09
N TYR A 165 -4.01 -15.02 11.41
CA TYR A 165 -3.36 -14.59 12.67
C TYR A 165 -2.88 -13.13 12.68
N GLY A 166 -3.06 -12.38 11.59
CA GLY A 166 -2.87 -10.94 11.51
C GLY A 166 -1.45 -10.46 11.84
N MET A 167 -1.36 -9.25 12.41
CA MET A 167 -0.11 -8.52 12.57
C MET A 167 1.00 -9.26 13.33
N LYS A 168 0.67 -10.11 14.33
CA LYS A 168 1.68 -10.90 15.08
C LYS A 168 2.41 -11.91 14.18
N ALA A 169 1.67 -12.64 13.35
CA ALA A 169 2.23 -13.62 12.42
C ALA A 169 3.04 -12.94 11.32
N LEU A 170 2.50 -11.84 10.77
CA LEU A 170 3.17 -11.05 9.75
C LEU A 170 4.51 -10.51 10.26
N THR A 171 4.53 -9.90 11.44
CA THR A 171 5.78 -9.37 12.05
C THR A 171 6.83 -10.46 12.21
N LYS A 172 6.44 -11.63 12.75
CA LYS A 172 7.37 -12.75 12.93
C LYS A 172 7.93 -13.24 11.59
N LEU A 173 7.08 -13.45 10.59
CA LEU A 173 7.49 -13.84 9.25
C LEU A 173 8.47 -12.83 8.66
N GLN A 174 8.11 -11.53 8.65
CA GLN A 174 8.90 -10.48 8.04
C GLN A 174 10.29 -10.36 8.69
N VAL A 175 10.37 -10.35 10.01
CA VAL A 175 11.65 -10.18 10.74
C VAL A 175 12.58 -11.38 10.53
N TRP A 176 12.06 -12.62 10.64
CA TRP A 176 12.90 -13.81 10.56
C TRP A 176 13.41 -14.13 9.15
N THR A 177 12.62 -13.86 8.12
CA THR A 177 12.98 -14.21 6.75
C THR A 177 13.80 -13.14 6.02
N THR A 178 13.79 -11.89 6.51
CA THR A 178 14.50 -10.77 5.85
C THR A 178 16.01 -10.99 5.68
N PRO A 179 16.79 -11.47 6.66
CA PRO A 179 18.22 -11.70 6.46
C PRO A 179 18.52 -12.73 5.37
N ILE A 180 17.75 -13.83 5.34
CA ILE A 180 17.90 -14.89 4.33
C ILE A 180 17.59 -14.34 2.95
N TRP A 181 16.47 -13.61 2.83
CA TRP A 181 16.05 -12.98 1.60
C TRP A 181 17.10 -11.99 1.05
N LEU A 182 17.68 -11.14 1.92
CA LEU A 182 18.73 -10.19 1.52
C LEU A 182 19.96 -10.88 0.95
N ILE A 183 20.43 -11.96 1.58
CA ILE A 183 21.58 -12.72 1.11
C ILE A 183 21.30 -13.35 -0.26
N LEU A 184 20.14 -13.97 -0.43
CA LEU A 184 19.75 -14.63 -1.68
C LEU A 184 19.51 -13.61 -2.82
N MET A 185 19.07 -12.41 -2.51
CA MET A 185 18.83 -11.36 -3.51
C MET A 185 20.13 -10.65 -3.92
N ILE A 186 20.95 -10.24 -2.95
CA ILE A 186 22.14 -9.41 -3.21
C ILE A 186 23.31 -10.23 -3.69
N GLY A 187 23.51 -11.43 -3.09
CA GLY A 187 24.68 -12.26 -3.34
C GLY A 187 24.94 -12.58 -4.81
N PRO A 188 23.98 -13.16 -5.56
CA PRO A 188 24.21 -13.53 -6.96
C PRO A 188 24.42 -12.31 -7.87
N VAL A 189 23.71 -11.20 -7.61
CA VAL A 189 23.88 -9.97 -8.39
C VAL A 189 25.26 -9.35 -8.17
N ALA A 190 25.71 -9.28 -6.92
CA ALA A 190 27.04 -8.78 -6.59
C ALA A 190 28.16 -9.63 -7.20
N TYR A 191 27.99 -10.96 -7.17
CA TYR A 191 28.93 -11.89 -7.76
C TYR A 191 29.00 -11.74 -9.29
N LEU A 192 27.84 -11.65 -9.96
CA LEU A 192 27.76 -11.44 -11.41
C LEU A 192 28.49 -10.15 -11.84
N ILE A 193 28.25 -9.05 -11.13
CA ILE A 193 28.93 -7.78 -11.40
C ILE A 193 30.44 -7.87 -11.17
N TYR A 194 30.86 -8.64 -10.16
CA TYR A 194 32.28 -8.85 -9.87
C TYR A 194 32.96 -9.68 -10.97
N GLN A 195 32.32 -10.71 -11.50
CA GLN A 195 32.86 -11.60 -12.52
C GLN A 195 32.89 -10.99 -13.92
N GLU A 196 31.86 -10.24 -14.26
CA GLU A 196 31.70 -9.63 -15.59
C GLU A 196 31.44 -8.11 -15.49
N PRO A 197 32.44 -7.29 -15.07
CA PRO A 197 32.25 -5.85 -14.86
C PRO A 197 31.88 -5.10 -16.14
N ASP A 198 32.27 -5.62 -17.31
CA ASP A 198 31.93 -5.03 -18.63
C ASP A 198 30.41 -5.09 -18.94
N LEU A 199 29.66 -5.98 -18.28
CA LEU A 199 28.20 -6.03 -18.43
C LEU A 199 27.53 -4.71 -18.03
N ILE A 200 28.08 -3.97 -17.06
CA ILE A 200 27.51 -2.69 -16.64
C ILE A 200 27.60 -1.68 -17.79
N SER A 201 28.72 -1.63 -18.50
CA SER A 201 28.90 -0.71 -19.64
C SER A 201 28.00 -1.11 -20.83
N GLN A 202 27.86 -2.40 -21.08
CA GLN A 202 26.98 -2.94 -22.13
C GLN A 202 25.50 -2.66 -21.78
N PHE A 203 25.09 -2.88 -20.54
CA PHE A 203 23.76 -2.55 -20.05
C PHE A 203 23.48 -1.04 -20.18
N ALA A 204 24.42 -0.20 -19.79
CA ALA A 204 24.26 1.26 -19.91
C ALA A 204 24.06 1.73 -21.36
N ALA A 205 24.66 1.03 -22.32
CA ALA A 205 24.54 1.31 -23.76
C ALA A 205 23.31 0.66 -24.43
N TYR A 206 22.53 -0.18 -23.70
CA TYR A 206 21.43 -0.90 -24.31
C TYR A 206 20.23 0.02 -24.64
N GLY A 207 19.84 0.06 -25.91
CA GLY A 207 18.82 0.96 -26.47
C GLY A 207 17.39 0.46 -26.40
N GLY A 208 17.15 -0.80 -25.95
CA GLY A 208 15.80 -1.41 -25.95
C GLY A 208 15.38 -2.01 -27.28
N ASN A 209 14.23 -2.68 -27.29
CA ASN A 209 13.71 -3.38 -28.45
C ASN A 209 12.82 -2.50 -29.36
N GLU A 210 12.24 -1.44 -28.84
CA GLU A 210 11.27 -0.59 -29.55
C GLU A 210 11.93 0.58 -30.31
N GLY A 211 13.26 0.72 -30.21
CA GLY A 211 14.04 1.68 -31.01
C GLY A 211 13.81 3.15 -30.63
N PHE A 212 13.46 3.43 -29.39
CA PHE A 212 13.36 4.80 -28.88
C PHE A 212 14.69 5.52 -28.89
N ALA A 213 14.65 6.86 -28.93
CA ALA A 213 15.84 7.67 -28.73
C ALA A 213 16.49 7.41 -27.38
N VAL A 214 17.80 7.67 -27.25
CA VAL A 214 18.55 7.48 -25.98
C VAL A 214 17.90 8.22 -24.82
N LEU A 215 17.29 9.38 -25.07
CA LEU A 215 16.46 10.11 -24.12
C LEU A 215 15.15 10.48 -24.83
N ASP A 216 14.09 9.74 -24.52
CA ASP A 216 12.76 9.90 -25.09
C ASP A 216 11.73 10.12 -23.99
N MET A 217 11.08 11.29 -24.01
CA MET A 217 10.13 11.67 -22.98
C MET A 217 8.88 10.79 -22.98
N ALA A 218 8.41 10.35 -24.15
CA ALA A 218 7.26 9.46 -24.24
C ALA A 218 7.57 8.08 -23.66
N ALA A 219 8.75 7.51 -23.98
CA ALA A 219 9.24 6.27 -23.40
C ALA A 219 9.39 6.37 -21.88
N ILE A 220 9.95 7.48 -21.38
CA ILE A 220 10.08 7.75 -19.94
C ILE A 220 8.71 7.79 -19.27
N MET A 221 7.72 8.46 -19.86
CA MET A 221 6.38 8.56 -19.27
C MET A 221 5.60 7.24 -19.32
N LEU A 222 5.75 6.45 -20.38
CA LEU A 222 5.20 5.09 -20.47
C LEU A 222 5.76 4.18 -19.38
N GLY A 223 7.09 4.15 -19.24
CA GLY A 223 7.75 3.37 -18.20
C GLY A 223 7.39 3.86 -16.78
N ALA A 224 7.37 5.18 -16.58
CA ALA A 224 6.95 5.79 -15.31
C ALA A 224 5.49 5.44 -14.96
N GLY A 225 4.59 5.36 -15.93
CA GLY A 225 3.21 4.93 -15.73
C GLY A 225 3.12 3.52 -15.14
N ILE A 226 3.94 2.59 -15.64
CA ILE A 226 4.01 1.22 -15.11
C ILE A 226 4.53 1.24 -13.66
N CYS A 227 5.64 1.96 -13.38
CA CYS A 227 6.19 2.09 -12.04
C CYS A 227 5.23 2.77 -11.06
N LEU A 228 4.50 3.81 -11.51
CA LEU A 228 3.54 4.56 -10.68
C LEU A 228 2.30 3.75 -10.31
N SER A 229 2.03 2.60 -10.95
CA SER A 229 1.00 1.67 -10.46
C SER A 229 1.26 1.20 -9.03
N LEU A 230 2.53 1.20 -8.60
CA LEU A 230 2.96 0.86 -7.25
C LEU A 230 2.73 1.97 -6.22
N ILE A 231 2.26 3.18 -6.61
CA ILE A 231 2.06 4.29 -5.66
C ILE A 231 1.12 3.90 -4.50
N MET A 232 0.20 2.96 -4.72
CA MET A 232 -0.72 2.45 -3.70
C MET A 232 -0.07 1.53 -2.67
N GLN A 233 1.16 1.04 -2.91
CA GLN A 233 1.93 0.28 -1.93
C GLN A 233 2.10 1.03 -0.60
N ILE A 234 2.01 2.36 -0.63
CA ILE A 234 1.99 3.18 0.59
C ILE A 234 0.86 2.77 1.53
N GLY A 235 -0.27 2.28 1.02
CA GLY A 235 -1.38 1.80 1.86
C GLY A 235 -1.00 0.61 2.73
N GLU A 236 -0.27 -0.35 2.16
CA GLU A 236 0.25 -1.48 2.93
C GLU A 236 1.30 -1.04 3.96
N GLN A 237 2.15 -0.07 3.63
CA GLN A 237 3.08 0.50 4.60
C GLN A 237 2.34 1.19 5.76
N ILE A 238 1.25 1.89 5.47
CA ILE A 238 0.37 2.54 6.45
C ILE A 238 -0.27 1.52 7.40
N ASP A 239 -0.69 0.36 6.89
CA ASP A 239 -1.29 -0.71 7.70
C ASP A 239 -0.33 -1.25 8.78
N TYR A 240 0.97 -1.15 8.57
CA TYR A 240 1.98 -1.39 9.61
C TYR A 240 2.27 -0.14 10.45
N LEU A 241 2.45 1.03 9.81
CA LEU A 241 2.82 2.26 10.51
C LEU A 241 1.76 2.76 11.49
N ARG A 242 0.48 2.39 11.31
CA ARG A 242 -0.57 2.70 12.29
C ARG A 242 -0.33 2.08 13.67
N PHE A 243 0.54 1.08 13.78
CA PHE A 243 0.95 0.48 15.05
C PHE A 243 2.21 1.12 15.67
N MET A 244 2.67 2.24 15.15
CA MET A 244 3.77 3.01 15.75
C MET A 244 3.42 3.45 17.16
N PRO A 245 4.39 3.39 18.11
CA PRO A 245 4.21 3.97 19.43
C PRO A 245 4.07 5.50 19.35
N ALA A 246 3.50 6.10 20.38
CA ALA A 246 3.41 7.55 20.47
C ALA A 246 4.82 8.18 20.37
N LYS A 247 4.90 9.29 19.62
CA LYS A 247 6.14 10.05 19.49
C LYS A 247 6.41 10.79 20.80
N THR A 248 7.57 10.55 21.41
CA THR A 248 8.07 11.26 22.60
C THR A 248 9.38 11.99 22.28
N LYS A 249 9.87 12.79 23.22
CA LYS A 249 11.19 13.44 23.06
C LYS A 249 12.32 12.40 22.96
N GLU A 250 12.23 11.33 23.76
CA GLU A 250 13.24 10.27 23.86
C GLU A 250 13.30 9.41 22.58
N ASN A 251 12.16 9.09 21.97
CA ASN A 251 12.08 8.23 20.80
C ASN A 251 12.03 8.98 19.45
N SER A 252 11.99 10.31 19.46
CA SER A 252 11.72 11.15 18.27
C SER A 252 12.60 10.81 17.09
N LYS A 253 13.91 10.58 17.29
CA LYS A 253 14.84 10.23 16.21
C LYS A 253 14.51 8.86 15.59
N SER A 254 14.35 7.82 16.41
CA SER A 254 14.00 6.47 15.93
C SER A 254 12.61 6.43 15.32
N TRP A 255 11.68 7.23 15.84
CA TRP A 255 10.33 7.38 15.29
C TRP A 255 10.36 7.95 13.88
N TRP A 256 11.08 9.06 13.63
CA TRP A 256 11.19 9.65 12.31
C TRP A 256 11.95 8.76 11.32
N ILE A 257 13.03 8.10 11.77
CA ILE A 257 13.73 7.13 10.92
C ILE A 257 12.78 6.02 10.49
N ALA A 258 11.98 5.47 11.40
CA ALA A 258 11.02 4.42 11.08
C ALA A 258 9.94 4.91 10.08
N VAL A 259 9.35 6.08 10.32
CA VAL A 259 8.31 6.64 9.46
C VAL A 259 8.83 6.93 8.06
N ILE A 260 10.00 7.55 7.93
CA ILE A 260 10.55 7.90 6.62
C ILE A 260 11.07 6.66 5.88
N SER A 261 11.76 5.76 6.56
CA SER A 261 12.32 4.57 5.89
C SER A 261 11.24 3.56 5.47
N ALA A 262 10.26 3.29 6.32
CA ALA A 262 9.22 2.31 6.06
C ALA A 262 7.98 2.92 5.37
N GLY A 263 7.70 4.20 5.59
CA GLY A 263 6.68 4.94 4.85
C GLY A 263 7.15 5.20 3.42
N PRO A 264 7.56 6.43 3.07
CA PRO A 264 7.94 6.75 1.70
C PRO A 264 9.22 6.05 1.23
N GLY A 265 10.16 5.75 2.15
CA GLY A 265 11.50 5.23 1.82
C GLY A 265 11.52 3.81 1.23
N TRP A 266 10.45 3.05 1.34
CA TRP A 266 10.35 1.74 0.70
C TRP A 266 10.61 1.80 -0.80
N VAL A 267 10.19 2.88 -1.46
CA VAL A 267 10.33 3.04 -2.91
C VAL A 267 11.79 3.11 -3.37
N ILE A 268 12.71 3.56 -2.52
CA ILE A 268 14.14 3.58 -2.84
C ILE A 268 14.65 2.15 -3.07
N LEU A 269 14.25 1.22 -2.19
CA LEU A 269 14.58 -0.20 -2.36
C LEU A 269 13.85 -0.80 -3.57
N GLY A 270 12.60 -0.39 -3.82
CA GLY A 270 11.85 -0.74 -5.02
C GLY A 270 12.57 -0.30 -6.30
N ALA A 271 12.99 0.96 -6.38
CA ALA A 271 13.71 1.49 -7.52
C ALA A 271 15.03 0.75 -7.77
N ILE A 272 15.79 0.43 -6.72
CA ILE A 272 17.01 -0.38 -6.83
C ILE A 272 16.69 -1.76 -7.42
N LYS A 273 15.65 -2.44 -6.92
CA LYS A 273 15.23 -3.75 -7.45
C LYS A 273 14.78 -3.67 -8.91
N GLN A 274 14.06 -2.60 -9.30
CA GLN A 274 13.64 -2.39 -10.69
C GLN A 274 14.85 -2.19 -11.61
N ILE A 275 15.84 -1.39 -11.20
CA ILE A 275 17.09 -1.20 -11.98
C ILE A 275 17.86 -2.53 -12.08
N ILE A 276 17.98 -3.29 -10.98
CA ILE A 276 18.59 -4.62 -10.99
C ILE A 276 17.78 -5.58 -11.90
N GLY A 277 16.46 -5.50 -11.87
CA GLY A 277 15.59 -6.29 -12.75
C GLY A 277 15.82 -5.99 -14.23
N ALA A 278 15.97 -4.72 -14.60
CA ALA A 278 16.35 -4.32 -15.95
C ALA A 278 17.74 -4.87 -16.35
N PHE A 279 18.73 -4.81 -15.43
CA PHE A 279 20.05 -5.37 -15.61
C PHE A 279 20.04 -6.90 -15.80
N LEU A 280 19.33 -7.63 -14.92
CA LEU A 280 19.20 -9.09 -15.02
C LEU A 280 18.41 -9.52 -16.27
N GLY A 281 17.40 -8.75 -16.67
CA GLY A 281 16.69 -8.96 -17.92
C GLY A 281 17.59 -8.81 -19.14
N PHE A 282 18.42 -7.77 -19.16
CA PHE A 282 19.46 -7.57 -20.19
C PHE A 282 20.48 -8.72 -20.19
N TYR A 283 20.94 -9.15 -19.02
CA TYR A 283 21.86 -10.27 -18.88
C TYR A 283 21.28 -11.55 -19.50
N LEU A 284 20.02 -11.91 -19.16
CA LEU A 284 19.34 -13.08 -19.75
C LEU A 284 19.21 -12.97 -21.27
N LEU A 285 18.80 -11.78 -21.76
CA LEU A 285 18.64 -11.55 -23.20
C LEU A 285 19.96 -11.81 -23.97
N THR A 286 21.08 -11.42 -23.40
CA THR A 286 22.40 -11.52 -24.06
C THR A 286 23.05 -12.88 -23.90
N LYS A 287 22.88 -13.57 -22.74
CA LYS A 287 23.59 -14.80 -22.43
C LYS A 287 22.76 -16.07 -22.67
N ILE A 288 21.45 -16.00 -22.54
CA ILE A 288 20.54 -17.17 -22.63
C ILE A 288 19.35 -16.84 -23.54
N PRO A 289 19.57 -16.72 -24.86
CA PRO A 289 18.49 -16.40 -25.79
C PRO A 289 17.35 -17.43 -25.72
N GLY A 290 16.10 -16.97 -25.80
CA GLY A 290 14.88 -17.80 -25.78
C GLY A 290 14.28 -18.03 -24.40
N VAL A 291 14.92 -17.57 -23.32
CA VAL A 291 14.34 -17.55 -21.98
C VAL A 291 13.58 -16.23 -21.76
N ASN A 292 12.47 -16.27 -21.03
CA ASN A 292 11.71 -15.08 -20.71
C ASN A 292 12.50 -14.19 -19.71
N SER A 293 13.06 -13.11 -20.22
CA SER A 293 13.90 -12.19 -19.46
C SER A 293 13.16 -11.41 -18.37
N THR A 294 11.81 -11.40 -18.40
CA THR A 294 10.99 -10.69 -17.40
C THR A 294 10.57 -11.58 -16.22
N GLU A 295 10.90 -12.87 -16.21
CA GLU A 295 10.59 -13.78 -15.12
C GLU A 295 11.68 -13.77 -14.04
N PRO A 296 11.39 -13.33 -12.80
CA PRO A 296 12.42 -13.24 -11.75
C PRO A 296 13.07 -14.57 -11.41
N VAL A 297 12.34 -15.69 -11.46
CA VAL A 297 12.91 -16.99 -11.21
C VAL A 297 14.00 -17.36 -12.22
N GLN A 298 13.82 -17.00 -13.50
CA GLN A 298 14.81 -17.21 -14.54
C GLN A 298 16.02 -16.27 -14.34
N GLN A 299 15.77 -15.01 -13.98
CA GLN A 299 16.81 -14.03 -13.70
C GLN A 299 17.74 -14.48 -12.58
N PHE A 300 17.17 -14.90 -11.45
CA PHE A 300 17.97 -15.37 -10.31
C PHE A 300 18.58 -16.75 -10.52
N ASN A 301 17.89 -17.67 -11.22
CA ASN A 301 18.46 -18.96 -11.57
C ASN A 301 19.73 -18.79 -12.42
N ALA A 302 19.69 -17.92 -13.43
CA ALA A 302 20.85 -17.63 -14.26
C ALA A 302 22.00 -17.00 -13.44
N ALA A 303 21.70 -15.99 -12.61
CA ALA A 303 22.70 -15.34 -11.77
C ALA A 303 23.31 -16.29 -10.73
N PHE A 304 22.55 -17.22 -10.17
CA PHE A 304 23.10 -18.27 -9.29
C PHE A 304 23.91 -19.31 -10.05
N HIS A 305 23.56 -19.61 -11.30
CA HIS A 305 24.25 -20.62 -12.10
C HIS A 305 25.70 -20.25 -12.38
N ASP A 306 26.03 -18.98 -12.43
CA ASP A 306 27.41 -18.53 -12.57
C ASP A 306 28.27 -18.78 -11.32
N MET A 307 27.62 -18.96 -10.16
CA MET A 307 28.31 -19.17 -8.88
C MET A 307 28.34 -20.64 -8.43
N LEU A 308 27.32 -21.42 -8.83
CA LEU A 308 26.95 -22.68 -8.16
C LEU A 308 26.58 -23.76 -9.19
N PRO A 309 26.68 -25.03 -8.82
CA PRO A 309 26.16 -26.13 -9.64
C PRO A 309 24.65 -25.91 -9.94
N GLY A 310 24.21 -26.28 -11.15
CA GLY A 310 22.86 -25.99 -11.64
C GLY A 310 21.70 -26.41 -10.72
N TRP A 311 21.80 -27.59 -10.07
CA TRP A 311 20.78 -28.06 -9.12
C TRP A 311 20.66 -27.16 -7.88
N LEU A 312 21.78 -26.62 -7.40
CA LEU A 312 21.81 -25.73 -6.23
C LEU A 312 21.37 -24.33 -6.62
N ALA A 313 21.77 -23.83 -7.79
CA ALA A 313 21.34 -22.56 -8.36
C ALA A 313 19.81 -22.50 -8.48
N LEU A 314 19.21 -23.52 -9.09
CA LEU A 314 17.77 -23.63 -9.23
C LEU A 314 17.06 -23.70 -7.87
N SER A 315 17.58 -24.51 -6.95
CA SER A 315 17.00 -24.64 -5.60
C SER A 315 16.98 -23.29 -4.86
N LEU A 316 18.07 -22.53 -4.90
CA LEU A 316 18.17 -21.22 -4.22
C LEU A 316 17.30 -20.16 -4.90
N ALA A 317 17.18 -20.17 -6.23
CA ALA A 317 16.28 -19.29 -6.95
C ALA A 317 14.81 -19.56 -6.56
N VAL A 318 14.39 -20.82 -6.48
CA VAL A 318 13.03 -21.19 -6.05
C VAL A 318 12.79 -20.82 -4.59
N ILE A 319 13.74 -21.06 -3.70
CA ILE A 319 13.64 -20.65 -2.29
C ILE A 319 13.50 -19.13 -2.16
N LEU A 320 14.31 -18.36 -2.90
CA LEU A 320 14.20 -16.90 -2.95
C LEU A 320 12.80 -16.47 -3.39
N VAL A 321 12.28 -17.05 -4.48
CA VAL A 321 10.94 -16.75 -5.01
C VAL A 321 9.87 -17.07 -3.96
N VAL A 322 9.87 -18.28 -3.40
CA VAL A 322 8.85 -18.71 -2.42
C VAL A 322 8.84 -17.79 -1.19
N ILE A 323 10.02 -17.53 -0.60
CA ILE A 323 10.12 -16.62 0.55
C ILE A 323 9.62 -15.22 0.19
N SER A 324 10.07 -14.68 -0.93
CA SER A 324 9.67 -13.32 -1.39
C SER A 324 8.17 -13.22 -1.55
N GLN A 325 7.56 -14.18 -2.24
CA GLN A 325 6.15 -14.10 -2.61
C GLN A 325 5.20 -14.39 -1.43
N ILE A 326 5.61 -15.23 -0.49
CA ILE A 326 4.86 -15.37 0.78
C ILE A 326 4.89 -14.06 1.56
N LYS A 327 6.04 -13.39 1.64
CA LYS A 327 6.21 -12.15 2.40
C LYS A 327 5.28 -11.04 1.93
N ILE A 328 5.14 -10.85 0.63
CA ILE A 328 4.26 -9.82 0.08
C ILE A 328 2.80 -10.26 0.05
N ASN A 329 2.50 -11.50 -0.33
CA ASN A 329 1.13 -11.95 -0.50
C ASN A 329 0.35 -12.05 0.83
N VAL A 330 1.02 -12.29 1.95
CA VAL A 330 0.37 -12.13 3.27
C VAL A 330 -0.02 -10.67 3.53
N THR A 331 0.76 -9.69 3.07
CA THR A 331 0.47 -8.26 3.20
C THR A 331 -0.68 -7.86 2.26
N ASN A 332 -0.62 -8.22 0.98
CA ASN A 332 -1.69 -7.99 0.01
C ASN A 332 -3.04 -8.54 0.51
N ALA A 333 -3.08 -9.78 0.98
CA ALA A 333 -4.31 -10.39 1.49
C ALA A 333 -4.81 -9.74 2.78
N TYR A 334 -3.90 -9.34 3.68
CA TYR A 334 -4.23 -8.63 4.91
C TYR A 334 -4.84 -7.25 4.62
N SER A 335 -4.15 -6.40 3.88
CA SER A 335 -4.59 -5.03 3.54
C SER A 335 -5.85 -5.03 2.69
N GLY A 336 -5.96 -5.96 1.72
CA GLY A 336 -7.16 -6.14 0.92
C GLY A 336 -8.38 -6.51 1.76
N SER A 337 -8.22 -7.38 2.76
CA SER A 337 -9.30 -7.75 3.66
C SER A 337 -9.81 -6.57 4.50
N LEU A 338 -8.92 -5.67 4.93
CA LEU A 338 -9.28 -4.44 5.63
C LEU A 338 -10.10 -3.51 4.73
N ALA A 339 -9.63 -3.27 3.51
CA ALA A 339 -10.28 -2.38 2.54
C ALA A 339 -11.69 -2.88 2.16
N TRP A 340 -11.84 -4.17 1.86
CA TRP A 340 -13.13 -4.79 1.58
C TRP A 340 -14.08 -4.70 2.78
N THR A 341 -13.61 -5.05 3.99
CA THR A 341 -14.41 -4.97 5.21
C THR A 341 -14.90 -3.55 5.43
N SER A 342 -14.04 -2.56 5.24
CA SER A 342 -14.39 -1.15 5.40
C SER A 342 -15.46 -0.71 4.40
N ALA A 343 -15.29 -1.02 3.11
CA ALA A 343 -16.24 -0.67 2.07
C ALA A 343 -17.62 -1.34 2.31
N TYR A 344 -17.62 -2.64 2.51
CA TYR A 344 -18.83 -3.43 2.70
C TYR A 344 -19.63 -2.99 3.94
N THR A 345 -18.96 -2.86 5.10
CA THR A 345 -19.65 -2.50 6.35
C THR A 345 -20.31 -1.12 6.27
N ARG A 346 -19.66 -0.15 5.61
CA ARG A 346 -20.25 1.18 5.44
C ARG A 346 -21.47 1.20 4.53
N ILE A 347 -21.46 0.38 3.47
CA ILE A 347 -22.59 0.28 2.54
C ILE A 347 -23.76 -0.50 3.17
N THR A 348 -23.48 -1.68 3.72
CA THR A 348 -24.50 -2.63 4.15
C THR A 348 -24.91 -2.46 5.61
N LYS A 349 -24.09 -1.77 6.42
CA LYS A 349 -24.23 -1.67 7.88
C LYS A 349 -24.21 -3.02 8.58
N HIS A 350 -23.52 -3.97 7.98
CA HIS A 350 -23.29 -5.31 8.52
C HIS A 350 -21.80 -5.61 8.55
N TYR A 351 -21.30 -6.09 9.69
CA TYR A 351 -19.88 -6.36 9.92
C TYR A 351 -19.64 -7.87 10.04
N PRO A 352 -19.27 -8.55 8.94
CA PRO A 352 -19.04 -10.00 8.96
C PRO A 352 -17.65 -10.41 9.44
N GLY A 353 -16.77 -9.42 9.74
CA GLY A 353 -15.36 -9.65 10.05
C GLY A 353 -14.47 -9.75 8.82
N ARG A 354 -13.15 -9.48 8.99
CA ARG A 354 -12.23 -9.40 7.85
C ARG A 354 -11.90 -10.76 7.22
N ILE A 355 -12.04 -11.87 7.95
CA ILE A 355 -11.65 -13.21 7.43
C ILE A 355 -12.46 -13.58 6.18
N ILE A 356 -13.76 -13.24 6.13
CA ILE A 356 -14.58 -13.47 4.94
C ILE A 356 -13.99 -12.73 3.73
N PHE A 357 -13.51 -11.52 3.94
CA PHE A 357 -12.92 -10.71 2.86
C PHE A 357 -11.50 -11.11 2.50
N VAL A 358 -10.77 -11.81 3.37
CA VAL A 358 -9.56 -12.53 2.94
C VAL A 358 -9.93 -13.52 1.84
N MET A 359 -10.95 -14.35 2.06
CA MET A 359 -11.38 -15.37 1.08
C MET A 359 -11.86 -14.73 -0.23
N VAL A 360 -12.64 -13.65 -0.15
CA VAL A 360 -13.10 -12.91 -1.34
C VAL A 360 -11.91 -12.35 -2.14
N ASN A 361 -10.97 -11.69 -1.48
CA ASN A 361 -9.78 -11.13 -2.12
C ASN A 361 -8.94 -12.21 -2.82
N LEU A 362 -8.71 -13.32 -2.14
CA LEU A 362 -7.96 -14.46 -2.67
C LEU A 362 -8.66 -15.15 -3.83
N ALA A 363 -9.99 -15.30 -3.78
CA ALA A 363 -10.76 -15.90 -4.88
C ALA A 363 -10.67 -15.04 -6.15
N ILE A 364 -10.77 -13.71 -6.02
CA ILE A 364 -10.60 -12.79 -7.17
C ILE A 364 -9.16 -12.89 -7.72
N ALA A 365 -8.15 -12.88 -6.85
CA ALA A 365 -6.76 -13.00 -7.26
C ALA A 365 -6.48 -14.32 -7.99
N LEU A 366 -7.02 -15.44 -7.48
CA LEU A 366 -6.89 -16.75 -8.14
C LEU A 366 -7.54 -16.74 -9.52
N ALA A 367 -8.73 -16.16 -9.66
CA ALA A 367 -9.40 -16.05 -10.97
C ALA A 367 -8.58 -15.21 -11.96
N LEU A 368 -7.90 -14.15 -11.52
CA LEU A 368 -7.00 -13.36 -12.36
C LEU A 368 -5.76 -14.15 -12.80
N MET A 369 -5.18 -14.96 -11.91
CA MET A 369 -4.05 -15.83 -12.24
C MET A 369 -4.43 -16.87 -13.28
N GLU A 370 -5.55 -17.57 -13.09
CA GLU A 370 -6.08 -18.55 -14.07
C GLU A 370 -6.44 -17.89 -15.40
N GLY A 371 -6.83 -16.61 -15.39
CA GLY A 371 -7.06 -15.79 -16.58
C GLY A 371 -5.78 -15.29 -17.27
N ASN A 372 -4.59 -15.76 -16.85
CA ASN A 372 -3.30 -15.39 -17.43
C ASN A 372 -3.00 -13.87 -17.42
N MET A 373 -3.33 -13.20 -16.30
CA MET A 373 -3.13 -11.75 -16.14
C MET A 373 -1.66 -11.33 -16.38
N PHE A 374 -0.70 -12.20 -16.05
CA PHE A 374 0.74 -11.91 -16.21
C PHE A 374 1.11 -11.57 -17.66
N ALA A 375 0.46 -12.19 -18.66
CA ALA A 375 0.75 -11.94 -20.07
C ALA A 375 0.40 -10.51 -20.54
N VAL A 376 -0.49 -9.82 -19.83
CA VAL A 376 -0.95 -8.45 -20.16
C VAL A 376 -0.59 -7.43 -19.08
N LEU A 377 0.39 -7.78 -18.24
CA LEU A 377 0.80 -7.04 -17.05
C LEU A 377 1.01 -5.54 -17.31
N GLY A 378 1.84 -5.18 -18.28
CA GLY A 378 2.18 -3.78 -18.56
C GLY A 378 0.95 -2.93 -18.92
N LYS A 379 -0.02 -3.50 -19.66
CA LYS A 379 -1.27 -2.81 -20.01
C LYS A 379 -2.17 -2.62 -18.79
N ILE A 380 -2.29 -3.64 -17.93
CA ILE A 380 -3.09 -3.54 -16.70
C ILE A 380 -2.48 -2.51 -15.78
N LEU A 381 -1.18 -2.56 -15.52
CA LEU A 381 -0.50 -1.63 -14.62
C LEU A 381 -0.52 -0.19 -15.16
N GLY A 382 -0.28 0.01 -16.46
CA GLY A 382 -0.36 1.32 -17.11
C GLY A 382 -1.76 1.94 -17.03
N PHE A 383 -2.82 1.15 -17.27
CA PHE A 383 -4.20 1.61 -17.09
C PHE A 383 -4.52 1.92 -15.63
N TYR A 384 -4.17 1.00 -14.73
CA TYR A 384 -4.49 1.11 -13.30
C TYR A 384 -3.80 2.29 -12.62
N SER A 385 -2.59 2.65 -13.07
CA SER A 385 -1.84 3.78 -12.54
C SER A 385 -2.61 5.10 -12.56
N ASN A 386 -3.51 5.31 -13.53
CA ASN A 386 -4.30 6.54 -13.63
C ASN A 386 -5.23 6.75 -12.42
N PHE A 387 -5.86 5.69 -11.93
CA PHE A 387 -6.66 5.74 -10.69
C PHE A 387 -5.76 5.89 -9.46
N ALA A 388 -4.68 5.12 -9.43
CA ALA A 388 -3.75 5.07 -8.31
C ALA A 388 -3.13 6.44 -8.03
N ILE A 389 -2.59 7.07 -9.06
CA ILE A 389 -1.96 8.40 -8.98
C ILE A 389 -3.00 9.43 -8.55
N ALA A 390 -4.15 9.49 -9.26
CA ALA A 390 -5.18 10.48 -8.98
C ALA A 390 -5.61 10.44 -7.50
N TRP A 391 -5.87 9.25 -6.95
CA TRP A 391 -6.29 9.10 -5.57
C TRP A 391 -5.20 9.49 -4.57
N VAL A 392 -4.01 8.87 -4.66
CA VAL A 392 -2.94 9.08 -3.68
C VAL A 392 -2.46 10.53 -3.70
N VAL A 393 -2.36 11.16 -4.89
CA VAL A 393 -1.96 12.57 -5.01
C VAL A 393 -3.02 13.49 -4.41
N VAL A 394 -4.32 13.23 -4.61
CA VAL A 394 -5.39 14.02 -3.95
C VAL A 394 -5.25 13.95 -2.44
N VAL A 395 -5.11 12.75 -1.85
CA VAL A 395 -4.99 12.59 -0.38
C VAL A 395 -3.72 13.27 0.14
N ALA A 396 -2.59 13.05 -0.51
CA ALA A 396 -1.31 13.65 -0.12
C ALA A 396 -1.35 15.18 -0.20
N THR A 397 -1.91 15.72 -1.28
CA THR A 397 -2.04 17.17 -1.50
C THR A 397 -3.02 17.78 -0.51
N ASP A 398 -4.15 17.12 -0.24
CA ASP A 398 -5.11 17.59 0.75
C ASP A 398 -4.47 17.72 2.14
N ILE A 399 -3.74 16.71 2.57
CA ILE A 399 -3.02 16.76 3.84
C ILE A 399 -1.98 17.88 3.82
N ALA A 400 -1.06 17.84 2.86
CA ALA A 400 0.08 18.74 2.85
C ALA A 400 -0.32 20.21 2.61
N ILE A 401 -1.18 20.46 1.65
CA ILE A 401 -1.53 21.81 1.23
C ILE A 401 -2.80 22.31 1.95
N ASN A 402 -3.93 21.62 1.82
CA ASN A 402 -5.20 22.14 2.34
C ASN A 402 -5.21 22.21 3.88
N LYS A 403 -4.65 21.20 4.57
CA LYS A 403 -4.65 21.17 6.05
C LYS A 403 -3.46 21.92 6.67
N TYR A 404 -2.23 21.72 6.15
CA TYR A 404 -1.05 22.30 6.78
C TYR A 404 -0.71 23.72 6.28
N VAL A 405 -0.81 23.97 4.97
CA VAL A 405 -0.47 25.27 4.38
C VAL A 405 -1.67 26.21 4.41
N LEU A 406 -2.77 25.83 3.79
CA LEU A 406 -3.96 26.67 3.64
C LEU A 406 -4.87 26.68 4.89
N LYS A 407 -4.70 25.72 5.80
CA LYS A 407 -5.46 25.60 7.07
C LYS A 407 -6.97 25.60 6.87
N LEU A 408 -7.44 24.96 5.81
CA LEU A 408 -8.87 24.88 5.46
C LEU A 408 -9.65 23.85 6.29
N SER A 409 -8.95 23.00 7.05
CA SER A 409 -9.49 21.96 7.91
C SER A 409 -8.53 21.75 9.10
N PRO A 410 -9.02 21.21 10.25
CA PRO A 410 -8.14 20.78 11.34
C PRO A 410 -7.04 19.84 10.85
N LYS A 411 -5.85 19.94 11.47
CA LYS A 411 -4.73 19.05 11.17
C LYS A 411 -5.02 17.62 11.60
N GLU A 412 -5.67 17.47 12.74
CA GLU A 412 -6.06 16.19 13.30
C GLU A 412 -7.14 15.54 12.43
N PRO A 413 -6.99 14.25 12.08
CA PRO A 413 -7.94 13.59 11.21
C PRO A 413 -9.27 13.34 11.90
N GLU A 414 -10.37 13.63 11.19
CA GLU A 414 -11.69 13.15 11.54
C GLU A 414 -12.05 11.99 10.61
N TYR A 415 -12.61 10.90 11.13
CA TYR A 415 -12.99 9.72 10.36
C TYR A 415 -14.35 9.14 10.77
N ARG A 416 -14.97 9.65 11.85
CA ARG A 416 -16.21 9.14 12.42
C ARG A 416 -17.44 9.60 11.61
N ARG A 417 -18.43 8.73 11.51
CA ARG A 417 -19.58 8.88 10.61
C ARG A 417 -20.32 10.22 10.73
N ASP A 418 -20.74 10.61 11.92
CA ASP A 418 -21.59 11.79 12.09
C ASP A 418 -20.83 13.11 12.09
N MET A 419 -19.50 13.04 12.20
CA MET A 419 -18.64 14.22 12.22
C MET A 419 -18.26 14.69 10.81
N LEU A 420 -18.39 13.81 9.80
CA LEU A 420 -18.07 14.08 8.40
C LEU A 420 -19.32 14.24 7.53
N TYR A 421 -19.18 15.00 6.46
CA TYR A 421 -20.13 14.93 5.34
C TYR A 421 -20.00 13.57 4.64
N ASN A 422 -21.10 13.11 4.04
CA ASN A 422 -21.11 11.84 3.29
C ASN A 422 -20.14 11.89 2.10
N ILE A 423 -20.14 12.99 1.38
CA ILE A 423 -19.25 13.26 0.25
C ILE A 423 -18.63 14.63 0.45
N ASN A 424 -17.31 14.70 0.32
CA ASN A 424 -16.59 15.95 0.26
C ASN A 424 -16.18 16.22 -1.20
N PRO A 425 -16.66 17.31 -1.82
CA PRO A 425 -16.37 17.60 -3.22
C PRO A 425 -14.89 17.92 -3.47
N VAL A 426 -14.12 18.31 -2.47
CA VAL A 426 -12.69 18.62 -2.63
C VAL A 426 -11.93 17.42 -3.20
N GLY A 427 -11.99 16.28 -2.53
CA GLY A 427 -11.32 15.07 -3.00
C GLY A 427 -12.08 14.37 -4.13
N MET A 428 -13.41 14.26 -4.01
CA MET A 428 -14.19 13.52 -5.01
C MET A 428 -14.12 14.15 -6.41
N VAL A 429 -14.31 15.47 -6.54
CA VAL A 429 -14.22 16.14 -7.84
C VAL A 429 -12.80 16.10 -8.36
N SER A 430 -11.80 16.39 -7.51
CA SER A 430 -10.39 16.36 -7.91
C SER A 430 -9.98 14.98 -8.42
N PHE A 431 -10.38 13.92 -7.72
CA PHE A 431 -10.12 12.54 -8.12
C PHE A 431 -10.82 12.18 -9.44
N LEU A 432 -12.14 12.41 -9.54
CA LEU A 432 -12.91 12.02 -10.73
C LEU A 432 -12.44 12.75 -11.98
N VAL A 433 -12.11 14.04 -11.88
CA VAL A 433 -11.60 14.83 -13.01
C VAL A 433 -10.19 14.36 -13.39
N ALA A 434 -9.29 14.16 -12.42
CA ALA A 434 -7.92 13.71 -12.67
C ALA A 434 -7.91 12.31 -13.29
N ALA A 435 -8.63 11.36 -12.71
CA ALA A 435 -8.74 10.00 -13.24
C ALA A 435 -9.43 9.98 -14.61
N GLY A 436 -10.53 10.71 -14.78
CA GLY A 436 -11.27 10.76 -16.04
C GLY A 436 -10.44 11.32 -17.19
N LEU A 437 -9.76 12.46 -16.99
CA LEU A 437 -8.90 13.04 -18.03
C LEU A 437 -7.69 12.15 -18.35
N SER A 438 -7.05 11.57 -17.34
CA SER A 438 -5.89 10.71 -17.56
C SER A 438 -6.27 9.41 -18.27
N ILE A 439 -7.41 8.80 -17.94
CA ILE A 439 -7.93 7.61 -18.63
C ILE A 439 -8.32 7.95 -20.09
N ALA A 440 -8.96 9.10 -20.31
CA ALA A 440 -9.26 9.56 -21.67
C ALA A 440 -7.98 9.75 -22.50
N ALA A 441 -6.92 10.32 -21.89
CA ALA A 441 -5.61 10.40 -22.54
C ALA A 441 -5.01 9.01 -22.81
N PHE A 442 -5.03 8.11 -21.82
CA PHE A 442 -4.50 6.74 -21.95
C PHE A 442 -5.10 5.97 -23.14
N PHE A 443 -6.39 6.15 -23.40
CA PHE A 443 -7.08 5.56 -24.56
C PHE A 443 -6.99 6.40 -25.84
N GLY A 444 -6.15 7.44 -25.89
CA GLY A 444 -5.99 8.29 -27.07
C GLY A 444 -7.17 9.22 -27.38
N LEU A 445 -8.21 9.29 -26.53
CA LEU A 445 -9.38 10.14 -26.73
C LEU A 445 -9.06 11.63 -26.71
N LEU A 446 -7.95 12.02 -26.11
CA LEU A 446 -7.42 13.39 -26.12
C LEU A 446 -6.31 13.60 -27.16
N GLY A 447 -6.15 12.66 -28.07
CA GLY A 447 -5.09 12.59 -29.09
C GLY A 447 -3.95 11.63 -28.70
N GLU A 448 -3.44 10.90 -29.68
CA GLU A 448 -2.39 9.88 -29.50
C GLU A 448 -1.11 10.47 -28.86
N PHE A 449 -0.82 11.74 -29.11
CA PHE A 449 0.33 12.44 -28.50
C PHE A 449 0.25 12.49 -26.98
N LEU A 450 -0.95 12.56 -26.39
CA LEU A 450 -1.16 12.66 -24.93
C LEU A 450 -1.22 11.30 -24.24
N ALA A 451 -1.39 10.20 -24.96
CA ALA A 451 -1.52 8.87 -24.38
C ALA A 451 -0.33 8.46 -23.49
N PRO A 452 0.93 8.64 -23.88
CA PRO A 452 2.08 8.35 -23.02
C PRO A 452 2.13 9.20 -21.74
N TYR A 453 1.55 10.40 -21.78
CA TYR A 453 1.57 11.36 -20.67
C TYR A 453 0.39 11.22 -19.71
N SER A 454 -0.46 10.19 -19.86
CA SER A 454 -1.63 9.98 -19.00
C SER A 454 -1.27 9.98 -17.49
N PRO A 455 -0.15 9.38 -17.02
CA PRO A 455 0.21 9.43 -15.61
C PRO A 455 0.55 10.85 -15.11
N LEU A 456 1.19 11.65 -15.98
CA LEU A 456 1.51 13.04 -15.68
C LEU A 456 0.23 13.90 -15.61
N ILE A 457 -0.74 13.64 -16.48
CA ILE A 457 -2.06 14.30 -16.44
C ILE A 457 -2.76 13.99 -15.12
N ALA A 458 -2.80 12.71 -14.69
CA ALA A 458 -3.36 12.32 -13.40
C ALA A 458 -2.70 13.08 -12.24
N LEU A 459 -1.36 13.12 -12.23
CA LEU A 459 -0.56 13.80 -11.22
C LEU A 459 -0.86 15.30 -11.15
N LEU A 460 -0.74 15.99 -12.28
CA LEU A 460 -0.86 17.45 -12.32
C LEU A 460 -2.28 17.92 -12.03
N VAL A 461 -3.29 17.26 -12.62
CA VAL A 461 -4.69 17.61 -12.38
C VAL A 461 -5.07 17.37 -10.93
N ALA A 462 -4.71 16.24 -10.34
CA ALA A 462 -4.97 15.95 -8.93
C ALA A 462 -4.29 16.97 -8.01
N PHE A 463 -3.00 17.28 -8.26
CA PHE A 463 -2.23 18.21 -7.45
C PHE A 463 -2.77 19.65 -7.49
N ILE A 464 -3.17 20.12 -8.68
CA ILE A 464 -3.66 21.50 -8.85
C ILE A 464 -5.12 21.63 -8.39
N LEU A 465 -5.97 20.68 -8.77
CA LEU A 465 -7.41 20.79 -8.53
C LEU A 465 -7.77 20.62 -7.05
N THR A 466 -7.01 19.82 -6.28
CA THR A 466 -7.29 19.61 -4.86
C THR A 466 -7.24 20.89 -4.03
N PRO A 467 -6.19 21.72 -4.05
CA PRO A 467 -6.20 22.98 -3.33
C PRO A 467 -7.17 23.99 -3.92
N LEU A 468 -7.36 24.00 -5.24
CA LEU A 468 -8.35 24.88 -5.89
C LEU A 468 -9.76 24.59 -5.38
N MET A 469 -10.18 23.33 -5.33
CA MET A 469 -11.48 22.92 -4.77
C MET A 469 -11.58 23.21 -3.29
N GLY A 470 -10.49 23.06 -2.54
CA GLY A 470 -10.42 23.45 -1.12
C GLY A 470 -10.70 24.93 -0.91
N LEU A 471 -10.08 25.79 -1.71
CA LEU A 471 -10.29 27.26 -1.67
C LEU A 471 -11.69 27.65 -2.13
N LEU A 472 -12.20 27.09 -3.23
CA LEU A 472 -13.54 27.36 -3.75
C LEU A 472 -14.63 27.00 -2.74
N THR A 473 -14.45 25.89 -2.02
CA THR A 473 -15.41 25.46 -0.98
C THR A 473 -15.16 26.10 0.38
N LYS A 474 -14.07 26.87 0.53
CA LYS A 474 -13.64 27.49 1.81
C LYS A 474 -13.57 26.47 2.96
N GLY A 475 -13.21 25.23 2.67
CA GLY A 475 -13.12 24.15 3.65
C GLY A 475 -14.46 23.67 4.24
N LYS A 476 -15.61 24.12 3.75
CA LYS A 476 -16.93 23.85 4.33
C LYS A 476 -17.27 22.37 4.49
N TYR A 477 -16.80 21.52 3.58
CA TYR A 477 -17.22 20.11 3.52
C TYR A 477 -16.29 19.13 4.28
N TYR A 478 -15.29 19.62 5.03
CA TYR A 478 -14.41 18.75 5.81
C TYR A 478 -15.06 18.23 7.09
N ILE A 479 -15.68 19.15 7.87
CA ILE A 479 -16.27 18.82 9.16
C ILE A 479 -17.75 19.22 9.13
N LYS A 480 -18.63 18.26 9.41
CA LYS A 480 -20.07 18.44 9.51
C LYS A 480 -20.48 18.90 10.92
N ASN A 481 -19.96 18.19 11.92
CA ASN A 481 -20.22 18.45 13.32
C ASN A 481 -18.89 18.57 14.09
N THR A 482 -18.78 19.57 14.95
CA THR A 482 -17.58 19.78 15.79
C THR A 482 -17.73 19.23 17.20
N ASN A 483 -18.97 18.97 17.65
CA ASN A 483 -19.27 18.46 18.98
C ASN A 483 -19.71 17.00 18.88
N ASP A 484 -18.96 16.10 19.49
CA ASP A 484 -19.25 14.67 19.55
C ASP A 484 -19.93 14.26 20.88
N GLY A 485 -20.37 15.25 21.68
CA GLY A 485 -21.09 15.04 22.95
C GLY A 485 -20.22 14.69 24.15
N LEU A 486 -18.90 14.66 23.99
CA LEU A 486 -17.96 14.36 25.07
C LEU A 486 -17.12 15.61 25.40
N LYS A 487 -16.87 15.85 26.69
CA LYS A 487 -16.11 17.02 27.16
C LYS A 487 -14.61 16.92 26.86
N GLU A 488 -14.06 15.72 26.91
CA GLU A 488 -12.64 15.49 26.68
C GLU A 488 -12.32 15.60 25.18
N ALA A 489 -11.19 16.25 24.85
CA ALA A 489 -10.70 16.31 23.48
C ALA A 489 -10.19 14.93 23.00
N ARG A 490 -10.25 14.65 21.69
CA ARG A 490 -9.73 13.40 21.10
C ARG A 490 -8.21 13.34 21.06
N TYR A 491 -7.61 14.49 20.94
CA TYR A 491 -6.17 14.70 20.85
C TYR A 491 -5.76 15.73 21.88
N ASP A 492 -4.59 15.53 22.45
CA ASP A 492 -4.00 16.51 23.38
C ASP A 492 -3.49 17.77 22.65
N THR A 493 -2.93 18.71 23.37
CA THR A 493 -2.38 19.97 22.82
C THR A 493 -1.22 19.75 21.84
N GLU A 494 -0.57 18.59 21.90
CA GLU A 494 0.50 18.18 20.98
C GLU A 494 -0.04 17.38 19.78
N GLY A 495 -1.35 17.12 19.71
CA GLY A 495 -2.00 16.32 18.69
C GLY A 495 -1.78 14.81 18.88
N THR A 496 -1.50 14.33 20.11
CA THR A 496 -1.42 12.91 20.41
C THR A 496 -2.81 12.37 20.76
N PRO A 497 -3.20 11.17 20.25
CA PRO A 497 -4.46 10.54 20.62
C PRO A 497 -4.55 10.31 22.15
N VAL A 498 -5.67 10.72 22.74
CA VAL A 498 -5.92 10.60 24.18
C VAL A 498 -6.30 9.16 24.51
N ALA A 499 -5.62 8.56 25.49
CA ALA A 499 -5.76 7.14 25.83
C ALA A 499 -6.86 6.86 26.88
N THR A 500 -7.65 7.86 27.29
CA THR A 500 -8.78 7.65 28.21
C THR A 500 -9.77 6.64 27.64
N VAL A 501 -10.13 5.66 28.44
CA VAL A 501 -10.99 4.54 28.02
C VAL A 501 -12.44 4.84 28.36
N TYR A 502 -13.33 4.59 27.41
CA TYR A 502 -14.78 4.71 27.51
C TYR A 502 -15.46 3.37 27.23
N HIS A 503 -16.55 3.11 27.95
CA HIS A 503 -17.38 1.94 27.75
C HIS A 503 -18.43 2.20 26.66
N CYS A 504 -18.50 1.34 25.64
CA CYS A 504 -19.50 1.41 24.60
C CYS A 504 -20.81 0.72 25.04
N VAL A 505 -21.89 1.48 25.19
CA VAL A 505 -23.19 0.92 25.64
C VAL A 505 -23.86 0.01 24.62
N ALA A 506 -23.40 0.00 23.36
CA ALA A 506 -24.00 -0.80 22.30
C ALA A 506 -23.37 -2.19 22.14
N CYS A 507 -22.04 -2.32 22.25
CA CYS A 507 -21.34 -3.62 22.15
C CYS A 507 -20.75 -4.11 23.48
N ASN A 508 -20.85 -3.33 24.54
CA ASN A 508 -20.37 -3.66 25.89
C ASN A 508 -18.85 -3.86 26.00
N GLU A 509 -18.07 -3.19 25.11
CA GLU A 509 -16.63 -3.24 25.05
C GLU A 509 -16.01 -1.86 25.34
N ASN A 510 -14.73 -1.83 25.67
CA ASN A 510 -13.99 -0.62 26.03
C ASN A 510 -13.16 -0.09 24.86
N TYR A 511 -13.19 1.25 24.66
CA TYR A 511 -12.48 1.93 23.58
C TYR A 511 -11.84 3.21 24.03
N GLU A 512 -10.71 3.55 23.44
CA GLU A 512 -10.01 4.81 23.71
C GLU A 512 -10.75 6.02 23.12
N ARG A 513 -10.53 7.20 23.68
CA ARG A 513 -11.23 8.46 23.33
C ARG A 513 -11.32 8.77 21.84
N PRO A 514 -10.30 8.55 20.98
CA PRO A 514 -10.41 8.84 19.56
C PRO A 514 -11.47 8.04 18.83
N ASP A 515 -11.85 6.87 19.36
CA ASP A 515 -12.74 5.92 18.71
C ASP A 515 -14.20 5.96 19.21
N VAL A 516 -14.53 6.92 20.04
CA VAL A 516 -15.86 7.01 20.69
C VAL A 516 -16.54 8.36 20.44
N MET A 517 -17.88 8.35 20.58
CA MET A 517 -18.75 9.53 20.57
C MET A 517 -20.01 9.28 21.37
N TYR A 518 -20.72 10.32 21.76
CA TYR A 518 -22.04 10.19 22.39
C TYR A 518 -23.12 9.93 21.34
N SER A 519 -23.96 8.94 21.59
CA SER A 519 -25.15 8.65 20.79
C SER A 519 -26.42 8.98 21.56
N HIS A 520 -27.21 9.93 21.04
CA HIS A 520 -28.53 10.22 21.60
C HIS A 520 -29.48 9.02 21.49
N ARG A 521 -29.35 8.21 20.45
CA ARG A 521 -30.17 7.03 20.22
C ARG A 521 -29.98 5.96 21.32
N HIS A 522 -28.73 5.78 21.75
CA HIS A 522 -28.35 4.81 22.79
C HIS A 522 -28.27 5.45 24.18
N SER A 523 -28.52 6.77 24.28
CA SER A 523 -28.38 7.56 25.52
C SER A 523 -27.04 7.35 26.26
N GLY A 524 -25.95 7.13 25.49
CA GLY A 524 -24.65 6.83 26.05
C GLY A 524 -23.50 6.92 25.03
N VAL A 525 -22.31 6.57 25.48
CA VAL A 525 -21.12 6.54 24.62
C VAL A 525 -21.13 5.28 23.76
N ILE A 526 -20.85 5.45 22.46
CA ILE A 526 -20.71 4.32 21.53
C ILE A 526 -19.40 4.43 20.74
N CYS A 527 -18.86 3.28 20.32
CA CYS A 527 -17.67 3.22 19.49
C CYS A 527 -17.97 3.54 18.01
N SER A 528 -16.96 3.88 17.23
CA SER A 528 -17.08 4.21 15.81
C SER A 528 -17.62 3.06 14.96
N LEU A 529 -17.34 1.80 15.32
CA LEU A 529 -17.89 0.62 14.65
C LEU A 529 -19.41 0.49 14.89
N CYS A 530 -19.87 0.56 16.14
CA CYS A 530 -21.30 0.54 16.44
C CYS A 530 -22.03 1.71 15.77
N LYS A 531 -21.39 2.89 15.73
CA LYS A 531 -21.94 4.04 15.02
C LYS A 531 -22.06 3.82 13.51
N THR A 532 -21.10 3.13 12.91
CA THR A 532 -21.17 2.75 11.49
C THR A 532 -22.33 1.82 11.19
N MET A 533 -22.63 0.88 12.09
CA MET A 533 -23.71 -0.10 11.95
C MET A 533 -25.12 0.46 12.28
N GLU A 534 -25.25 1.63 12.91
CA GLU A 534 -26.54 2.25 13.14
C GLU A 534 -27.32 2.43 11.81
N LYS A 535 -28.57 1.92 11.79
CA LYS A 535 -29.49 2.04 10.65
C LYS A 535 -30.18 3.39 10.62
#